data_3e42052b64454916be89b94f0895f427
#
_entry.id   3e42052b64454916be89b94f0895f427
#
_cell.length_a   1.000
_cell.length_b   1.000
_cell.length_c   1.000
_cell.angle_alpha   90.00
_cell.angle_beta   90.00
_cell.angle_gamma   90.00
#
_symmetry.space_group_name_H-M   'P 1'
#
loop_
_entity.id
_entity.type
_entity.pdbx_description
1 polymer ?
#
loop_
_entity_poly.entity_id
_entity_poly.type
_entity_poly.pdbx_seq_one_letter_code
_entity_poly.pdbx_strand_id
1 'polypeptide(L)'
;MVSLTDEMALCIPDQKKEAEVAAKEIGRALNEFLENLSQESRVIFLRRYWFCDTIAEIAERYGISESKVKIRLMRTRNQLADFLSKEGITV
;
A
#
# COMPACT_ATOMS: atom_id res chain seq x y z
N MET A 1 9.47 0.57 -16.65
CA MET A 1 9.10 0.24 -15.26
C MET A 1 7.59 0.07 -15.17
N VAL A 2 7.15 -1.09 -14.72
CA VAL A 2 5.71 -1.35 -14.57
C VAL A 2 5.19 -0.52 -13.40
N SER A 3 4.09 0.20 -13.58
CA SER A 3 3.52 0.98 -12.48
C SER A 3 2.85 0.06 -11.47
N LEU A 4 2.77 0.51 -10.22
CA LEU A 4 2.07 -0.23 -9.17
C LEU A 4 0.61 -0.47 -9.55
N THR A 5 0.01 0.48 -10.27
CA THR A 5 -1.35 0.37 -10.78
C THR A 5 -1.54 -0.83 -11.72
N ASP A 6 -0.60 -1.02 -12.65
CA ASP A 6 -0.68 -2.12 -13.60
C ASP A 6 -0.54 -3.47 -12.91
N GLU A 7 0.37 -3.57 -11.95
CA GLU A 7 0.55 -4.79 -11.17
C GLU A 7 -0.67 -5.10 -10.30
N MET A 8 -1.28 -4.09 -9.69
CA MET A 8 -2.51 -4.28 -8.92
C MET A 8 -3.64 -4.79 -9.79
N ALA A 9 -3.77 -4.28 -11.02
CA ALA A 9 -4.78 -4.75 -11.95
C ALA A 9 -4.58 -6.22 -12.31
N LEU A 10 -3.34 -6.69 -12.41
CA LEU A 10 -3.03 -8.09 -12.69
C LEU A 10 -3.32 -9.02 -11.52
N CYS A 11 -3.29 -8.49 -10.31
CA CYS A 11 -3.52 -9.28 -9.10
C CYS A 11 -4.99 -9.48 -8.75
N ILE A 12 -5.91 -8.81 -9.45
CA ILE A 12 -7.34 -8.92 -9.18
C ILE A 12 -8.02 -9.62 -10.35
N PRO A 13 -8.43 -10.90 -10.20
CA PRO A 13 -9.11 -11.62 -11.27
C PRO A 13 -10.56 -11.13 -11.46
N ASP A 14 -11.10 -11.33 -12.64
CA ASP A 14 -12.51 -11.08 -12.98
C ASP A 14 -12.97 -9.62 -12.84
N GLN A 15 -12.12 -8.68 -13.20
CA GLN A 15 -12.48 -7.27 -13.14
C GLN A 15 -13.35 -6.85 -14.31
N LYS A 16 -14.45 -6.17 -14.01
CA LYS A 16 -15.23 -5.44 -15.00
C LYS A 16 -14.49 -4.14 -15.32
N LYS A 17 -14.75 -3.56 -16.51
CA LYS A 17 -14.10 -2.32 -16.93
C LYS A 17 -14.21 -1.19 -15.90
N GLU A 18 -15.36 -1.06 -15.25
CA GLU A 18 -15.59 -0.05 -14.24
C GLU A 18 -14.67 -0.24 -13.01
N ALA A 19 -14.48 -1.49 -12.59
CA ALA A 19 -13.58 -1.82 -11.51
C ALA A 19 -12.13 -1.56 -11.90
N GLU A 20 -11.76 -1.78 -13.17
CA GLU A 20 -10.42 -1.47 -13.67
C GLU A 20 -10.13 0.03 -13.61
N VAL A 21 -11.09 0.87 -14.01
CA VAL A 21 -10.94 2.32 -13.94
C VAL A 21 -10.79 2.78 -12.50
N ALA A 22 -11.63 2.29 -11.61
CA ALA A 22 -11.55 2.59 -10.19
C ALA A 22 -10.21 2.14 -9.61
N ALA A 23 -9.74 0.94 -9.97
CA ALA A 23 -8.46 0.42 -9.52
C ALA A 23 -7.29 1.29 -10.00
N LYS A 24 -7.36 1.80 -11.22
CA LYS A 24 -6.33 2.70 -11.76
C LYS A 24 -6.27 4.02 -11.00
N GLU A 25 -7.42 4.59 -10.66
CA GLU A 25 -7.49 5.82 -9.88
C GLU A 25 -6.93 5.62 -8.47
N ILE A 26 -7.32 4.54 -7.82
CA ILE A 26 -6.80 4.19 -6.49
C ILE A 26 -5.30 3.93 -6.56
N GLY A 27 -4.84 3.21 -7.57
CA GLY A 27 -3.42 2.92 -7.78
C GLY A 27 -2.59 4.17 -8.00
N ARG A 28 -3.12 5.16 -8.74
CA ARG A 28 -2.44 6.44 -8.95
C ARG A 28 -2.32 7.21 -7.64
N ALA A 29 -3.41 7.30 -6.89
CA ALA A 29 -3.41 7.96 -5.59
C ALA A 29 -2.46 7.24 -4.61
N LEU A 30 -2.45 5.91 -4.63
CA LEU A 30 -1.57 5.10 -3.80
C LEU A 30 -0.10 5.34 -4.14
N ASN A 31 0.25 5.39 -5.42
CA ASN A 31 1.61 5.70 -5.86
C ASN A 31 2.05 7.07 -5.35
N GLU A 32 1.21 8.08 -5.49
CA GLU A 32 1.49 9.43 -5.01
C GLU A 32 1.68 9.44 -3.50
N PHE A 33 0.82 8.73 -2.77
CA PHE A 33 0.94 8.60 -1.32
C PHE A 33 2.27 7.96 -0.93
N LEU A 34 2.65 6.86 -1.59
CA LEU A 34 3.89 6.14 -1.30
C LEU A 34 5.12 6.98 -1.60
N GLU A 35 5.10 7.80 -2.64
CA GLU A 35 6.20 8.71 -2.95
C GLU A 35 6.45 9.73 -1.85
N ASN A 36 5.40 10.11 -1.13
CA ASN A 36 5.49 11.09 -0.04
C ASN A 36 5.75 10.46 1.32
N LEU A 37 5.76 9.14 1.42
CA LEU A 37 6.12 8.45 2.66
C LEU A 37 7.63 8.41 2.85
N SER A 38 8.05 8.29 4.13
CA SER A 38 9.44 7.98 4.42
C SER A 38 9.80 6.63 3.81
N GLN A 39 11.07 6.46 3.46
CA GLN A 39 11.53 5.21 2.85
C GLN A 39 11.24 4.00 3.73
N GLU A 40 11.45 4.11 5.02
CA GLU A 40 11.19 3.02 5.98
C GLU A 40 9.73 2.61 5.99
N SER A 41 8.81 3.58 6.11
CA SER A 41 7.37 3.31 6.11
C SER A 41 6.90 2.73 4.80
N ARG A 42 7.42 3.22 3.68
CA ARG A 42 7.09 2.72 2.35
C ARG A 42 7.50 1.26 2.19
N VAL A 43 8.73 0.93 2.58
CA VAL A 43 9.25 -0.43 2.44
C VAL A 43 8.45 -1.42 3.30
N ILE A 44 8.17 -1.06 4.54
CA ILE A 44 7.40 -1.90 5.45
C ILE A 44 5.98 -2.12 4.91
N PHE A 45 5.34 -1.06 4.43
CA PHE A 45 4.01 -1.13 3.85
C PHE A 45 3.98 -2.05 2.63
N LEU A 46 4.93 -1.88 1.71
CA LEU A 46 5.01 -2.70 0.50
C LEU A 46 5.30 -4.16 0.84
N ARG A 47 6.17 -4.44 1.78
CA ARG A 47 6.47 -5.81 2.20
C ARG A 47 5.23 -6.51 2.74
N ARG A 48 4.43 -5.81 3.52
CA ARG A 48 3.23 -6.40 4.11
C ARG A 48 2.12 -6.63 3.09
N TYR A 49 1.85 -5.64 2.25
CA TYR A 49 0.67 -5.68 1.39
C TYR A 49 0.95 -6.09 -0.05
N TRP A 50 2.17 -5.89 -0.52
CA TRP A 50 2.54 -6.24 -1.89
C TRP A 50 3.24 -7.60 -1.95
N PHE A 51 4.25 -7.79 -1.11
CA PHE A 51 5.02 -9.02 -1.08
C PHE A 51 4.43 -10.09 -0.17
N CYS A 52 3.37 -9.75 0.55
CA CYS A 52 2.67 -10.66 1.47
C CYS A 52 3.56 -11.22 2.59
N ASP A 53 4.57 -10.48 2.99
CA ASP A 53 5.42 -10.88 4.11
C ASP A 53 4.63 -10.84 5.42
N THR A 54 4.93 -11.75 6.33
CA THR A 54 4.35 -11.71 7.67
C THR A 54 5.00 -10.61 8.49
N ILE A 55 4.33 -10.18 9.56
CA ILE A 55 4.88 -9.18 10.48
C ILE A 55 6.20 -9.69 11.08
N ALA A 56 6.28 -10.97 11.43
CA ALA A 56 7.49 -11.58 11.94
C ALA A 56 8.65 -11.52 10.93
N GLU A 57 8.36 -11.81 9.67
CA GLU A 57 9.36 -11.76 8.60
C GLU A 57 9.88 -10.33 8.38
N ILE A 58 8.99 -9.34 8.42
CA ILE A 58 9.39 -7.94 8.28
C ILE A 58 10.26 -7.51 9.47
N ALA A 59 9.85 -7.86 10.68
CA ALA A 59 10.60 -7.54 11.89
C ALA A 59 12.01 -8.12 11.84
N GLU A 60 12.13 -9.37 11.44
CA GLU A 60 13.41 -10.04 11.31
C GLU A 60 14.29 -9.40 10.23
N ARG A 61 13.71 -9.12 9.07
CA ARG A 61 14.43 -8.54 7.93
C ARG A 61 15.05 -7.17 8.25
N TYR A 62 14.32 -6.35 8.99
CA TYR A 62 14.75 -4.98 9.27
C TYR A 62 15.28 -4.78 10.69
N GLY A 63 15.37 -5.85 11.47
CA GLY A 63 15.93 -5.79 12.82
C GLY A 63 15.14 -4.95 13.79
N ILE A 64 13.82 -4.96 13.67
CA ILE A 64 12.90 -4.21 14.56
C ILE A 64 11.91 -5.19 15.20
N SER A 65 11.20 -4.74 16.24
CA SER A 65 10.22 -5.57 16.91
C SER A 65 8.94 -5.70 16.09
N GLU A 66 8.19 -6.78 16.29
CA GLU A 66 6.89 -6.96 15.66
C GLU A 66 5.91 -5.86 16.06
N SER A 67 5.97 -5.40 17.32
CA SER A 67 5.13 -4.31 17.80
C SER A 67 5.40 -3.03 17.01
N LYS A 68 6.68 -2.75 16.73
CA LYS A 68 7.07 -1.57 15.95
C LYS A 68 6.56 -1.67 14.51
N VAL A 69 6.62 -2.87 13.90
CA VAL A 69 6.06 -3.10 12.57
C VAL A 69 4.56 -2.83 12.56
N LYS A 70 3.84 -3.37 13.53
CA LYS A 70 2.37 -3.17 13.66
C LYS A 70 2.00 -1.70 13.80
N ILE A 71 2.73 -0.96 14.63
CA ILE A 71 2.49 0.47 14.84
C ILE A 71 2.73 1.25 13.56
N ARG A 72 3.81 0.98 12.86
CA ARG A 72 4.11 1.66 11.58
C ARG A 72 3.06 1.36 10.52
N LEU A 73 2.62 0.12 10.42
CA LEU A 73 1.55 -0.26 9.49
C LEU A 73 0.24 0.43 9.83
N MET A 74 -0.11 0.50 11.11
CA MET A 74 -1.32 1.18 11.56
C MET A 74 -1.28 2.67 11.20
N ARG A 75 -0.17 3.35 11.50
CA ARG A 75 0.00 4.77 11.18
C ARG A 75 -0.07 5.01 9.69
N THR A 76 0.60 4.17 8.90
CA THR A 76 0.60 4.29 7.44
C THR A 76 -0.80 4.11 6.88
N ARG A 77 -1.55 3.12 7.37
CA ARG A 77 -2.93 2.90 6.94
C ARG A 77 -3.83 4.08 7.28
N ASN A 78 -3.66 4.67 8.46
CA ASN A 78 -4.43 5.84 8.86
C ASN A 78 -4.10 7.05 7.99
N GLN A 79 -2.83 7.26 7.67
CA GLN A 79 -2.40 8.32 6.76
C GLN A 79 -2.96 8.10 5.35
N LEU A 80 -2.98 6.86 4.89
CA LEU A 80 -3.54 6.52 3.58
C LEU A 80 -5.04 6.79 3.54
N ALA A 81 -5.78 6.42 4.59
CA ALA A 81 -7.21 6.68 4.67
C ALA A 81 -7.50 8.18 4.61
N ASP A 82 -6.73 8.99 5.33
CA ASP A 82 -6.85 10.45 5.30
C ASP A 82 -6.52 11.01 3.91
N PHE A 83 -5.46 10.50 3.30
CA PHE A 83 -5.05 10.93 1.97
C PHE A 83 -6.14 10.63 0.93
N LEU A 84 -6.67 9.41 0.93
CA LEU A 84 -7.72 9.01 0.00
C LEU A 84 -9.00 9.83 0.22
N SER A 85 -9.34 10.12 1.47
CA SER A 85 -10.49 10.95 1.80
C SER A 85 -10.34 12.35 1.23
N LYS A 86 -9.15 12.94 1.33
CA LYS A 86 -8.86 14.27 0.77
C LYS A 86 -8.92 14.29 -0.74
N GLU A 87 -8.54 13.17 -1.38
CA GLU A 87 -8.62 13.02 -2.83
C GLU A 87 -10.05 12.72 -3.32
N GLY A 88 -11.00 12.58 -2.39
CA GLY A 88 -12.38 12.26 -2.73
C GLY A 88 -12.59 10.80 -3.10
N ILE A 89 -11.67 9.92 -2.74
CA ILE A 89 -11.77 8.49 -2.99
C ILE A 89 -12.37 7.81 -1.78
N THR A 90 -13.50 7.14 -1.96
CA THR A 90 -14.15 6.38 -0.89
C THR A 90 -13.62 4.96 -0.88
N VAL A 91 -13.17 4.52 0.26
CA VAL A 91 -12.64 3.17 0.44
C VAL A 91 -13.61 2.33 1.26
#